data_3b960f70aa7ca461d5e46ebdae1d6a9a
#
_entry.id   3b960f70aa7ca461d5e46ebdae1d6a9a
#
_cell.length_a   1.000
_cell.length_b   1.000
_cell.length_c   1.000
_cell.angle_alpha   90.00
_cell.angle_beta   90.00
_cell.angle_gamma   90.00
#
_symmetry.space_group_name_H-M   'P 1'
#
loop_
_entity.id
_entity.type
_entity.pdbx_description
1 polymer ?
#
loop_
_entity_poly.entity_id
_entity_poly.type
_entity_poly.pdbx_seq_one_letter_code
_entity_poly.pdbx_strand_id
1 'polypeptide(L)'
;EGVRLVHDDFPYAAHKVHYIDHPTKCRLQLATASTAEKKYDLLIWGTIARYKGIFEFVDYIRTNKIGNLRICIVGGASETVFKDLKAICPDNITIINQRPSFDELADYINQSEFVLCPYAPETILSSGMLMDSLSFGAKVIGPEVGSFKDYASNSLLNVYTFKSFDDIAGIAQRHKHDSVSLANYRKFLEENDWTHYAQKLAKLLGI
;
A
#
# COMPACT_ATOMS: atom_id res chain seq x y z
N GLU A 1 -2.23 12.92 -10.39
CA GLU A 1 -3.36 12.36 -11.19
C GLU A 1 -4.70 12.93 -10.74
N GLY A 2 -5.05 12.95 -9.45
CA GLY A 2 -6.34 13.46 -8.95
C GLY A 2 -6.67 14.89 -9.39
N VAL A 3 -5.68 15.80 -9.36
CA VAL A 3 -5.84 17.19 -9.85
C VAL A 3 -6.21 17.20 -11.34
N ARG A 4 -5.54 16.38 -12.16
CA ARG A 4 -5.81 16.27 -13.59
C ARG A 4 -7.24 15.81 -13.85
N LEU A 5 -7.70 14.80 -13.15
CA LEU A 5 -9.10 14.30 -13.29
C LEU A 5 -10.12 15.39 -12.96
N VAL A 6 -9.91 16.16 -11.86
CA VAL A 6 -10.80 17.26 -11.52
C VAL A 6 -10.76 18.39 -12.56
N HIS A 7 -9.59 18.67 -13.16
CA HIS A 7 -9.48 19.66 -14.24
C HIS A 7 -10.22 19.21 -15.50
N ASP A 8 -10.15 17.91 -15.83
CA ASP A 8 -10.81 17.35 -17.01
C ASP A 8 -12.33 17.32 -16.83
N ASP A 9 -12.82 16.90 -15.66
CA ASP A 9 -14.26 16.74 -15.38
C ASP A 9 -14.94 18.06 -14.96
N PHE A 10 -14.21 18.98 -14.31
CA PHE A 10 -14.71 20.22 -13.75
C PHE A 10 -13.81 21.42 -14.09
N PRO A 11 -13.64 21.78 -15.37
CA PRO A 11 -12.68 22.82 -15.79
C PRO A 11 -12.98 24.21 -15.19
N TYR A 12 -14.24 24.50 -14.88
CA TYR A 12 -14.64 25.73 -14.21
C TYR A 12 -14.13 25.86 -12.76
N ALA A 13 -13.82 24.74 -12.11
CA ALA A 13 -13.30 24.70 -10.75
C ALA A 13 -11.76 24.52 -10.70
N ALA A 14 -11.10 24.34 -11.84
CA ALA A 14 -9.67 24.02 -11.92
C ALA A 14 -8.78 24.97 -11.09
N HIS A 15 -9.09 26.28 -11.11
CA HIS A 15 -8.33 27.30 -10.37
C HIS A 15 -8.49 27.22 -8.84
N LYS A 16 -9.42 26.42 -8.33
CA LYS A 16 -9.69 26.19 -6.89
C LYS A 16 -9.14 24.86 -6.39
N VAL A 17 -8.57 24.06 -7.28
CA VAL A 17 -8.10 22.71 -6.93
C VAL A 17 -6.62 22.76 -6.60
N HIS A 18 -6.29 22.35 -5.40
CA HIS A 18 -4.93 22.25 -4.90
C HIS A 18 -4.66 20.84 -4.41
N TYR A 19 -3.45 20.34 -4.66
CA TYR A 19 -3.01 19.07 -4.18
C TYR A 19 -2.11 19.24 -2.95
N ILE A 20 -2.41 18.46 -1.92
CA ILE A 20 -1.54 18.28 -0.77
C ILE A 20 -1.38 16.78 -0.57
N ASP A 21 -0.14 16.31 -0.40
CA ASP A 21 0.13 14.90 -0.13
C ASP A 21 -0.58 14.45 1.16
N HIS A 22 -1.05 13.21 1.17
CA HIS A 22 -1.63 12.61 2.37
C HIS A 22 -0.56 12.54 3.47
N PRO A 23 -0.78 13.16 4.64
CA PRO A 23 0.22 13.18 5.70
C PRO A 23 0.30 11.84 6.42
N THR A 24 1.49 11.51 6.93
CA THR A 24 1.68 10.34 7.79
C THR A 24 2.67 10.62 8.91
N LYS A 25 2.70 9.74 9.91
CA LYS A 25 3.68 9.77 11.00
C LYS A 25 4.85 8.84 10.65
N CYS A 26 6.07 9.33 10.73
CA CYS A 26 7.27 8.49 10.55
C CYS A 26 7.33 7.39 11.63
N ARG A 27 7.49 6.14 11.20
CA ARG A 27 7.61 4.94 12.06
C ARG A 27 8.85 4.10 11.69
N LEU A 28 9.83 4.71 11.03
CA LEU A 28 11.04 4.02 10.58
C LEU A 28 11.86 3.41 11.73
N GLN A 29 11.69 3.89 12.97
CA GLN A 29 12.30 3.29 14.15
C GLN A 29 11.79 1.87 14.44
N LEU A 30 10.63 1.49 13.89
CA LEU A 30 10.09 0.13 13.99
C LEU A 30 10.53 -0.78 12.84
N ALA A 31 11.17 -0.19 11.80
CA ALA A 31 11.76 -0.97 10.73
C ALA A 31 13.01 -1.69 11.24
N THR A 32 13.08 -3.00 11.07
CA THR A 32 14.28 -3.76 11.38
C THR A 32 15.07 -4.02 10.11
N ALA A 33 16.37 -3.73 10.13
CA ALA A 33 17.31 -4.17 9.10
C ALA A 33 17.53 -5.68 9.25
N SER A 34 16.52 -6.48 8.90
CA SER A 34 16.62 -7.93 8.99
C SER A 34 17.34 -8.48 7.75
N THR A 35 18.46 -9.13 7.95
CA THR A 35 19.12 -9.98 6.94
C THR A 35 18.51 -11.38 6.89
N ALA A 36 17.56 -11.70 7.78
CA ALA A 36 16.86 -12.97 7.80
C ALA A 36 15.93 -13.13 6.60
N GLU A 37 15.78 -14.37 6.16
CA GLU A 37 14.79 -14.69 5.11
C GLU A 37 13.39 -14.25 5.53
N LYS A 38 12.71 -13.55 4.65
CA LYS A 38 11.33 -13.08 4.89
C LYS A 38 10.37 -14.27 4.91
N LYS A 39 9.43 -14.24 5.86
CA LYS A 39 8.41 -15.28 6.01
C LYS A 39 7.38 -15.23 4.88
N TYR A 40 7.05 -14.01 4.43
CA TYR A 40 6.06 -13.78 3.39
C TYR A 40 6.67 -12.99 2.21
N ASP A 41 6.24 -13.31 1.03
CA ASP A 41 6.58 -12.55 -0.16
C ASP A 41 5.68 -11.33 -0.30
N LEU A 42 4.38 -11.46 0.09
CA LEU A 42 3.40 -10.39 0.05
C LEU A 42 2.63 -10.28 1.37
N LEU A 43 2.44 -9.06 1.84
CA LEU A 43 1.56 -8.71 2.96
C LEU A 43 0.41 -7.84 2.44
N ILE A 44 -0.82 -8.22 2.72
CA ILE A 44 -2.01 -7.39 2.57
C ILE A 44 -2.52 -7.09 3.98
N TRP A 45 -2.67 -5.81 4.35
CA TRP A 45 -3.09 -5.45 5.69
C TRP A 45 -4.23 -4.42 5.72
N GLY A 46 -4.83 -4.24 6.88
CA GLY A 46 -5.94 -3.30 7.11
C GLY A 46 -7.31 -3.98 7.02
N THR A 47 -8.40 -3.22 7.02
CA THR A 47 -9.75 -3.78 6.98
C THR A 47 -9.92 -4.71 5.78
N ILE A 48 -10.31 -5.96 6.03
CA ILE A 48 -10.63 -6.93 4.98
C ILE A 48 -12.06 -6.64 4.50
N ALA A 49 -12.16 -6.09 3.29
CA ALA A 49 -13.43 -5.70 2.68
C ALA A 49 -13.41 -5.97 1.18
N ARG A 50 -14.58 -6.26 0.59
CA ARG A 50 -14.70 -6.61 -0.83
C ARG A 50 -14.18 -5.51 -1.77
N TYR A 51 -14.49 -4.25 -1.48
CA TYR A 51 -14.07 -3.12 -2.32
C TYR A 51 -12.55 -2.90 -2.40
N LYS A 52 -11.76 -3.60 -1.58
CA LYS A 52 -10.29 -3.51 -1.58
C LYS A 52 -9.60 -4.45 -2.55
N GLY A 53 -10.34 -5.20 -3.37
CA GLY A 53 -9.79 -6.12 -4.36
C GLY A 53 -9.17 -7.39 -3.76
N ILE A 54 -9.31 -7.61 -2.43
CA ILE A 54 -8.70 -8.76 -1.74
C ILE A 54 -9.30 -10.07 -2.24
N PHE A 55 -10.63 -10.12 -2.42
CA PHE A 55 -11.33 -11.31 -2.87
C PHE A 55 -10.96 -11.66 -4.32
N GLU A 56 -10.91 -10.66 -5.18
CA GLU A 56 -10.54 -10.76 -6.59
C GLU A 56 -9.09 -11.26 -6.72
N PHE A 57 -8.19 -10.75 -5.88
CA PHE A 57 -6.81 -11.20 -5.85
C PHE A 57 -6.66 -12.64 -5.35
N VAL A 58 -7.35 -13.03 -4.26
CA VAL A 58 -7.34 -14.39 -3.74
C VAL A 58 -7.93 -15.38 -4.76
N ASP A 59 -9.03 -15.00 -5.43
CA ASP A 59 -9.63 -15.81 -6.49
C ASP A 59 -8.69 -15.95 -7.70
N TYR A 60 -7.98 -14.90 -8.07
CA TYR A 60 -6.93 -14.92 -9.10
C TYR A 60 -5.82 -15.91 -8.73
N ILE A 61 -5.28 -15.86 -7.50
CA ILE A 61 -4.24 -16.79 -7.03
C ILE A 61 -4.73 -18.24 -7.08
N ARG A 62 -5.96 -18.50 -6.63
CA ARG A 62 -6.59 -19.81 -6.62
C ARG A 62 -6.79 -20.35 -8.03
N THR A 63 -7.39 -19.55 -8.92
CA THR A 63 -7.78 -19.95 -10.28
C THR A 63 -6.56 -20.22 -11.14
N ASN A 64 -5.50 -19.41 -11.02
CA ASN A 64 -4.26 -19.56 -11.77
C ASN A 64 -3.25 -20.51 -11.08
N LYS A 65 -3.62 -21.14 -9.96
CA LYS A 65 -2.79 -22.08 -9.20
C LYS A 65 -1.41 -21.53 -8.86
N ILE A 66 -1.34 -20.25 -8.46
CA ILE A 66 -0.09 -19.58 -8.10
C ILE A 66 0.30 -20.00 -6.68
N GLY A 67 1.11 -21.04 -6.57
CA GLY A 67 1.55 -21.61 -5.27
C GLY A 67 2.92 -21.15 -4.78
N ASN A 68 3.67 -20.42 -5.60
CA ASN A 68 5.06 -20.01 -5.30
C ASN A 68 5.19 -18.69 -4.53
N LEU A 69 4.08 -18.00 -4.23
CA LEU A 69 4.04 -16.80 -3.41
C LEU A 69 3.49 -17.12 -2.02
N ARG A 70 4.23 -16.81 -0.98
CA ARG A 70 3.77 -16.90 0.41
C ARG A 70 3.09 -15.58 0.77
N ILE A 71 1.80 -15.62 1.04
CA ILE A 71 0.98 -14.43 1.20
C ILE A 71 0.40 -14.38 2.63
N CYS A 72 0.48 -13.22 3.28
CA CYS A 72 -0.19 -12.94 4.54
C CYS A 72 -1.26 -11.88 4.34
N ILE A 73 -2.47 -12.14 4.81
CA ILE A 73 -3.56 -11.17 4.86
C ILE A 73 -3.91 -10.96 6.34
N VAL A 74 -3.70 -9.75 6.86
CA VAL A 74 -3.99 -9.41 8.26
C VAL A 74 -4.89 -8.20 8.36
N GLY A 75 -6.03 -8.33 9.05
CA GLY A 75 -6.96 -7.22 9.21
C GLY A 75 -8.29 -7.62 9.83
N GLY A 76 -9.02 -6.63 10.32
CA GLY A 76 -10.36 -6.86 10.85
C GLY A 76 -11.37 -7.07 9.73
N ALA A 77 -12.18 -8.13 9.87
CA ALA A 77 -13.32 -8.44 9.02
C ALA A 77 -14.55 -8.81 9.88
N SER A 78 -15.75 -8.64 9.32
CA SER A 78 -16.93 -9.29 9.89
C SER A 78 -16.80 -10.80 9.76
N GLU A 79 -17.50 -11.54 10.62
CA GLU A 79 -17.45 -13.00 10.61
C GLU A 79 -17.84 -13.60 9.24
N THR A 80 -18.84 -13.01 8.60
CA THR A 80 -19.29 -13.44 7.25
C THR A 80 -18.21 -13.22 6.22
N VAL A 81 -17.63 -12.00 6.15
CA VAL A 81 -16.56 -11.68 5.21
C VAL A 81 -15.33 -12.57 5.41
N PHE A 82 -14.98 -12.83 6.67
CA PHE A 82 -13.86 -13.72 6.99
C PHE A 82 -14.11 -15.17 6.56
N LYS A 83 -15.31 -15.72 6.82
CA LYS A 83 -15.69 -17.07 6.38
C LYS A 83 -15.68 -17.18 4.86
N ASP A 84 -16.27 -16.21 4.17
CA ASP A 84 -16.31 -16.19 2.70
C ASP A 84 -14.89 -16.19 2.10
N LEU A 85 -14.02 -15.31 2.63
CA LEU A 85 -12.64 -15.24 2.14
C LEU A 85 -11.88 -16.53 2.41
N LYS A 86 -12.01 -17.08 3.64
CA LYS A 86 -11.34 -18.33 4.03
C LYS A 86 -11.79 -19.52 3.18
N ALA A 87 -13.04 -19.55 2.73
CA ALA A 87 -13.59 -20.64 1.91
C ALA A 87 -12.95 -20.73 0.52
N ILE A 88 -12.42 -19.62 -0.01
CA ILE A 88 -11.77 -19.58 -1.33
C ILE A 88 -10.24 -19.53 -1.25
N CYS A 89 -9.67 -19.51 -0.04
CA CYS A 89 -8.26 -19.26 0.18
C CYS A 89 -7.42 -20.52 -0.07
N PRO A 90 -6.41 -20.49 -0.95
CA PRO A 90 -5.47 -21.60 -1.13
C PRO A 90 -4.45 -21.65 0.03
N ASP A 91 -3.74 -22.79 0.16
CA ASP A 91 -2.85 -23.10 1.30
C ASP A 91 -1.65 -22.16 1.44
N ASN A 92 -1.22 -21.51 0.37
CA ASN A 92 -0.11 -20.56 0.39
C ASN A 92 -0.50 -19.15 0.89
N ILE A 93 -1.78 -18.95 1.30
CA ILE A 93 -2.27 -17.70 1.88
C ILE A 93 -2.64 -17.92 3.35
N THR A 94 -2.00 -17.19 4.24
CA THR A 94 -2.35 -17.11 5.66
C THR A 94 -3.29 -15.92 5.88
N ILE A 95 -4.47 -16.15 6.48
CA ILE A 95 -5.41 -15.08 6.83
C ILE A 95 -5.52 -14.97 8.34
N ILE A 96 -5.39 -13.73 8.85
CA ILE A 96 -5.48 -13.40 10.27
C ILE A 96 -6.56 -12.33 10.45
N ASN A 97 -7.71 -12.72 11.04
CA ASN A 97 -8.80 -11.79 11.33
C ASN A 97 -8.53 -11.05 12.65
N GLN A 98 -7.63 -10.08 12.60
CA GLN A 98 -7.25 -9.24 13.73
C GLN A 98 -6.89 -7.85 13.22
N ARG A 99 -7.25 -6.81 13.98
CA ARG A 99 -6.72 -5.45 13.74
C ARG A 99 -5.40 -5.32 14.50
N PRO A 100 -4.25 -5.37 13.82
CA PRO A 100 -2.97 -5.20 14.49
C PRO A 100 -2.83 -3.76 14.98
N SER A 101 -2.19 -3.57 16.12
CA SER A 101 -1.58 -2.30 16.50
C SER A 101 -0.47 -1.92 15.52
N PHE A 102 0.04 -0.69 15.57
CA PHE A 102 1.14 -0.31 14.68
C PHE A 102 2.45 -1.07 15.00
N ASP A 103 2.66 -1.46 16.25
CA ASP A 103 3.83 -2.26 16.63
C ASP A 103 3.72 -3.70 16.06
N GLU A 104 2.56 -4.35 16.22
CA GLU A 104 2.30 -5.65 15.59
C GLU A 104 2.36 -5.57 14.05
N LEU A 105 1.86 -4.48 13.46
CA LEU A 105 1.94 -4.27 12.01
C LEU A 105 3.39 -4.15 11.53
N ALA A 106 4.25 -3.49 12.33
CA ALA A 106 5.68 -3.43 12.03
C ALA A 106 6.30 -4.85 11.95
N ASP A 107 5.90 -5.77 12.83
CA ASP A 107 6.37 -7.16 12.81
C ASP A 107 5.93 -7.87 11.51
N TYR A 108 4.69 -7.70 11.07
CA TYR A 108 4.23 -8.26 9.79
C TYR A 108 4.98 -7.67 8.59
N ILE A 109 5.20 -6.35 8.58
CA ILE A 109 5.95 -5.67 7.52
C ILE A 109 7.41 -6.14 7.51
N ASN A 110 8.04 -6.24 8.69
CA ASN A 110 9.41 -6.71 8.82
C ASN A 110 9.60 -8.18 8.38
N GLN A 111 8.54 -9.00 8.47
CA GLN A 111 8.52 -10.39 8.01
C GLN A 111 8.15 -10.55 6.53
N SER A 112 7.83 -9.48 5.82
CA SER A 112 7.34 -9.49 4.44
C SER A 112 8.29 -8.79 3.48
N GLU A 113 8.37 -9.27 2.23
CA GLU A 113 9.15 -8.58 1.19
C GLU A 113 8.44 -7.33 0.70
N PHE A 114 7.13 -7.42 0.47
CA PHE A 114 6.32 -6.32 -0.05
C PHE A 114 5.01 -6.19 0.71
N VAL A 115 4.50 -4.97 0.80
CA VAL A 115 3.09 -4.71 1.09
C VAL A 115 2.37 -4.62 -0.26
N LEU A 116 1.32 -5.44 -0.43
CA LEU A 116 0.47 -5.42 -1.61
C LEU A 116 -0.85 -4.69 -1.32
N CYS A 117 -1.19 -3.75 -2.17
CA CYS A 117 -2.45 -3.03 -2.19
C CYS A 117 -3.26 -3.48 -3.43
N PRO A 118 -4.10 -4.53 -3.35
CA PRO A 118 -4.72 -5.15 -4.51
C PRO A 118 -6.00 -4.43 -4.97
N TYR A 119 -6.06 -3.11 -4.83
CA TYR A 119 -7.23 -2.32 -5.20
C TYR A 119 -7.55 -2.43 -6.70
N ALA A 120 -8.84 -2.42 -7.02
CA ALA A 120 -9.27 -2.20 -8.40
C ALA A 120 -8.94 -0.74 -8.80
N PRO A 121 -8.39 -0.50 -10.00
CA PRO A 121 -7.95 0.83 -10.43
C PRO A 121 -9.02 1.91 -10.35
N GLU A 122 -10.28 1.55 -10.60
CA GLU A 122 -11.42 2.47 -10.64
C GLU A 122 -11.85 2.95 -9.24
N THR A 123 -11.35 2.30 -8.18
CA THR A 123 -11.87 2.55 -6.82
C THR A 123 -10.94 3.41 -5.98
N ILE A 124 -9.75 3.80 -6.49
CA ILE A 124 -8.76 4.44 -5.63
C ILE A 124 -8.01 5.60 -6.31
N LEU A 125 -8.02 6.75 -5.67
CA LEU A 125 -7.17 7.90 -6.01
C LEU A 125 -6.06 8.11 -4.97
N SER A 126 -6.31 7.79 -3.71
CA SER A 126 -5.38 7.94 -2.60
C SER A 126 -5.55 6.80 -1.61
N SER A 127 -4.47 6.41 -0.93
CA SER A 127 -4.48 5.28 -0.01
C SER A 127 -3.72 5.59 1.28
N GLY A 128 -4.46 5.59 2.41
CA GLY A 128 -3.83 5.64 3.73
C GLY A 128 -2.94 4.42 3.99
N MET A 129 -3.32 3.24 3.48
CA MET A 129 -2.49 2.03 3.58
C MET A 129 -1.14 2.19 2.86
N LEU A 130 -1.10 2.85 1.71
CA LEU A 130 0.16 3.18 1.03
C LEU A 130 1.04 4.06 1.93
N MET A 131 0.53 5.19 2.40
CA MET A 131 1.29 6.14 3.23
C MET A 131 1.73 5.53 4.57
N ASP A 132 0.84 4.79 5.23
CA ASP A 132 1.21 4.09 6.46
C ASP A 132 2.26 3.01 6.20
N SER A 133 2.20 2.26 5.10
CA SER A 133 3.24 1.28 4.75
C SER A 133 4.60 1.94 4.49
N LEU A 134 4.61 3.06 3.77
CA LEU A 134 5.83 3.85 3.55
C LEU A 134 6.40 4.38 4.87
N SER A 135 5.54 4.69 5.86
CA SER A 135 6.00 5.17 7.17
C SER A 135 6.86 4.16 7.93
N PHE A 136 6.75 2.87 7.62
CA PHE A 136 7.59 1.78 8.13
C PHE A 136 8.80 1.46 7.23
N GLY A 137 8.97 2.14 6.11
CA GLY A 137 10.02 1.82 5.15
C GLY A 137 9.71 0.59 4.27
N ALA A 138 8.44 0.25 4.09
CA ALA A 138 8.04 -0.91 3.29
C ALA A 138 8.25 -0.68 1.78
N LYS A 139 8.58 -1.75 1.05
CA LYS A 139 8.39 -1.82 -0.40
C LYS A 139 6.92 -2.06 -0.68
N VAL A 140 6.31 -1.27 -1.56
CA VAL A 140 4.86 -1.34 -1.82
C VAL A 140 4.58 -1.69 -3.28
N ILE A 141 3.63 -2.59 -3.51
CA ILE A 141 3.07 -2.91 -4.82
C ILE A 141 1.61 -2.47 -4.83
N GLY A 142 1.19 -1.68 -5.82
CA GLY A 142 -0.19 -1.22 -5.96
C GLY A 142 -0.61 -1.00 -7.41
N PRO A 143 -1.87 -0.63 -7.69
CA PRO A 143 -2.33 -0.41 -9.06
C PRO A 143 -1.68 0.82 -9.70
N GLU A 144 -1.53 0.83 -11.03
CA GLU A 144 -0.91 1.95 -11.79
C GLU A 144 -1.87 3.14 -11.92
N VAL A 145 -2.41 3.60 -10.78
CA VAL A 145 -3.34 4.75 -10.72
C VAL A 145 -3.11 5.59 -9.46
N GLY A 146 -3.60 6.81 -9.47
CA GLY A 146 -3.65 7.71 -8.33
C GLY A 146 -2.30 7.88 -7.65
N SER A 147 -2.29 7.91 -6.34
CA SER A 147 -1.09 8.10 -5.53
C SER A 147 -0.03 6.99 -5.71
N PHE A 148 -0.42 5.77 -6.08
CA PHE A 148 0.56 4.70 -6.36
C PHE A 148 1.42 5.05 -7.57
N LYS A 149 0.81 5.53 -8.67
CA LYS A 149 1.51 5.96 -9.87
C LYS A 149 2.39 7.18 -9.59
N ASP A 150 1.86 8.14 -8.83
CA ASP A 150 2.59 9.36 -8.47
C ASP A 150 3.84 9.01 -7.63
N TYR A 151 3.72 8.15 -6.62
CA TYR A 151 4.85 7.75 -5.77
C TYR A 151 5.79 6.73 -6.42
N ALA A 152 5.34 5.94 -7.39
CA ALA A 152 6.22 5.08 -8.16
C ALA A 152 7.23 5.87 -9.01
N SER A 153 6.91 7.12 -9.36
CA SER A 153 7.85 8.03 -10.05
C SER A 153 8.85 8.71 -9.09
N ASN A 154 8.67 8.57 -7.77
CA ASN A 154 9.57 9.16 -6.77
C ASN A 154 10.74 8.21 -6.48
N SER A 155 11.94 8.56 -6.96
CA SER A 155 13.16 7.76 -6.79
C SER A 155 13.63 7.58 -5.34
N LEU A 156 13.02 8.28 -4.38
CA LEU A 156 13.29 8.10 -2.95
C LEU A 156 12.57 6.88 -2.36
N LEU A 157 11.57 6.34 -3.06
CA LEU A 157 10.65 5.33 -2.54
C LEU A 157 10.71 4.04 -3.37
N ASN A 158 10.42 2.92 -2.71
CA ASN A 158 10.26 1.62 -3.37
C ASN A 158 8.77 1.31 -3.56
N VAL A 159 8.13 2.05 -4.49
CA VAL A 159 6.74 1.84 -4.90
C VAL A 159 6.73 1.30 -6.31
N TYR A 160 6.04 0.20 -6.53
CA TYR A 160 5.94 -0.49 -7.82
C TYR A 160 4.47 -0.61 -8.20
N THR A 161 4.17 -0.49 -9.49
CA THR A 161 2.79 -0.52 -9.95
C THR A 161 2.51 -1.69 -10.89
N PHE A 162 1.29 -2.22 -10.78
CA PHE A 162 0.77 -3.26 -11.68
C PHE A 162 -0.43 -2.74 -12.48
N LYS A 163 -0.63 -3.28 -13.67
CA LYS A 163 -1.83 -3.05 -14.51
C LYS A 163 -2.85 -4.16 -14.32
N SER A 164 -2.37 -5.38 -14.13
CA SER A 164 -3.18 -6.54 -13.81
C SER A 164 -2.49 -7.39 -12.74
N PHE A 165 -3.22 -8.32 -12.11
CA PHE A 165 -2.64 -9.22 -11.12
C PHE A 165 -1.54 -10.13 -11.70
N ASP A 166 -1.52 -10.34 -13.04
CA ASP A 166 -0.47 -11.10 -13.72
C ASP A 166 0.92 -10.47 -13.57
N ASP A 167 0.98 -9.15 -13.38
CA ASP A 167 2.24 -8.42 -13.23
C ASP A 167 2.91 -8.67 -11.86
N ILE A 168 2.09 -8.97 -10.82
CA ILE A 168 2.52 -8.93 -9.41
C ILE A 168 3.67 -9.90 -9.13
N ALA A 169 3.57 -11.15 -9.59
CA ALA A 169 4.62 -12.13 -9.36
C ALA A 169 5.95 -11.72 -10.02
N GLY A 170 5.89 -11.17 -11.23
CA GLY A 170 7.05 -10.65 -11.96
C GLY A 170 7.66 -9.42 -11.29
N ILE A 171 6.84 -8.51 -10.76
CA ILE A 171 7.29 -7.34 -10.00
C ILE A 171 8.01 -7.81 -8.72
N ALA A 172 7.37 -8.69 -7.94
CA ALA A 172 7.94 -9.22 -6.72
C ALA A 172 9.30 -9.90 -6.95
N GLN A 173 9.42 -10.69 -8.01
CA GLN A 173 10.68 -11.36 -8.37
C GLN A 173 11.78 -10.37 -8.76
N ARG A 174 11.48 -9.39 -9.65
CA ARG A 174 12.47 -8.40 -10.13
C ARG A 174 13.01 -7.51 -9.02
N HIS A 175 12.13 -7.09 -8.08
CA HIS A 175 12.43 -6.08 -7.06
C HIS A 175 12.67 -6.67 -5.66
N LYS A 176 12.73 -8.01 -5.55
CA LYS A 176 12.98 -8.68 -4.27
C LYS A 176 14.23 -8.15 -3.57
N HIS A 177 15.31 -7.98 -4.32
CA HIS A 177 16.61 -7.58 -3.79
C HIS A 177 16.89 -6.07 -3.85
N ASP A 178 15.89 -5.26 -4.24
CA ASP A 178 16.04 -3.81 -4.22
C ASP A 178 16.25 -3.34 -2.76
N SER A 179 17.28 -2.55 -2.57
CA SER A 179 17.60 -1.99 -1.26
C SER A 179 16.63 -0.87 -0.90
N VAL A 180 16.24 -0.82 0.37
CA VAL A 180 15.45 0.30 0.93
C VAL A 180 16.40 1.27 1.61
N SER A 181 16.44 2.52 1.14
CA SER A 181 17.18 3.58 1.81
C SER A 181 16.31 4.25 2.88
N LEU A 182 16.50 3.89 4.15
CA LEU A 182 15.76 4.52 5.25
C LEU A 182 16.01 6.04 5.34
N ALA A 183 17.18 6.52 4.86
CA ALA A 183 17.47 7.95 4.78
C ALA A 183 16.55 8.66 3.75
N ASN A 184 16.34 8.04 2.59
CA ASN A 184 15.43 8.56 1.57
C ASN A 184 13.98 8.57 2.06
N TYR A 185 13.54 7.46 2.69
CA TYR A 185 12.21 7.40 3.29
C TYR A 185 12.02 8.45 4.38
N ARG A 186 13.01 8.63 5.26
CA ARG A 186 12.96 9.67 6.30
C ARG A 186 12.78 11.05 5.71
N LYS A 187 13.57 11.41 4.68
CA LYS A 187 13.44 12.69 3.98
C LYS A 187 12.02 12.90 3.45
N PHE A 188 11.48 11.90 2.73
CA PHE A 188 10.11 11.97 2.21
C PHE A 188 9.06 12.13 3.32
N LEU A 189 9.19 11.36 4.41
CA LEU A 189 8.23 11.37 5.52
C LEU A 189 8.26 12.68 6.31
N GLU A 190 9.44 13.29 6.48
CA GLU A 190 9.59 14.59 7.11
C GLU A 190 8.94 15.71 6.28
N GLU A 191 9.04 15.65 4.95
CA GLU A 191 8.40 16.62 4.04
C GLU A 191 6.87 16.47 3.96
N ASN A 192 6.34 15.30 4.39
CA ASN A 192 4.92 14.93 4.30
C ASN A 192 4.32 14.53 5.67
N ASP A 193 4.82 15.11 6.75
CA ASP A 193 4.25 14.95 8.08
C ASP A 193 3.01 15.84 8.29
N TRP A 194 2.33 15.64 9.42
CA TRP A 194 1.13 16.41 9.77
C TRP A 194 1.41 17.89 9.97
N THR A 195 2.63 18.28 10.38
CA THR A 195 3.02 19.68 10.58
C THR A 195 3.14 20.39 9.25
N HIS A 196 3.86 19.78 8.30
CA HIS A 196 3.99 20.32 6.94
C HIS A 196 2.66 20.34 6.20
N TYR A 197 1.81 19.33 6.40
CA TYR A 197 0.45 19.31 5.87
C TYR A 197 -0.36 20.51 6.37
N ALA A 198 -0.37 20.75 7.68
CA ALA A 198 -1.09 21.88 8.28
C ALA A 198 -0.57 23.24 7.77
N GLN A 199 0.75 23.39 7.62
CA GLN A 199 1.35 24.61 7.06
C GLN A 199 0.95 24.84 5.59
N LYS A 200 1.00 23.78 4.76
CA LYS A 200 0.55 23.83 3.36
C LYS A 200 -0.93 24.24 3.28
N LEU A 201 -1.77 23.63 4.12
CA LEU A 201 -3.21 23.93 4.17
C LEU A 201 -3.47 25.38 4.62
N ALA A 202 -2.84 25.84 5.70
CA ALA A 202 -2.95 27.22 6.19
C ALA A 202 -2.59 28.23 5.10
N LYS A 203 -1.47 27.99 4.40
CA LYS A 203 -1.03 28.85 3.28
C LYS A 203 -2.07 28.90 2.15
N LEU A 204 -2.72 27.77 1.81
CA LEU A 204 -3.77 27.73 0.79
C LEU A 204 -5.04 28.47 1.23
N LEU A 205 -5.34 28.47 2.52
CA LEU A 205 -6.50 29.16 3.11
C LEU A 205 -6.22 30.65 3.41
N GLY A 206 -4.97 31.09 3.31
CA GLY A 206 -4.60 32.48 3.60
C GLY A 206 -4.58 32.82 5.10
N ILE A 207 -4.34 31.84 5.97
CA ILE A 207 -4.27 31.97 7.44
C ILE A 207 -2.90 31.57 7.97
#